data_51387a694cd697bf42eab80f63300bda
#
_entry.id   51387a694cd697bf42eab80f63300bda
#
_cell.length_a   1.000
_cell.length_b   1.000
_cell.length_c   1.000
_cell.angle_alpha   90.00
_cell.angle_beta   90.00
_cell.angle_gamma   90.00
#
_symmetry.space_group_name_H-M   'P 1'
#
loop_
_entity.id
_entity.type
_entity.pdbx_description
1 polymer ?
#
loop_
_entity_poly.entity_id
_entity_poly.type
_entity_poly.pdbx_seq_one_letter_code
_entity_poly.pdbx_strand_id
1 'polypeptide(L)'
;MLPIIERLRDAINSHDAARVADCFTESYQCDMPLHPSRSFTGRARVLENYHAIFARLPDVRATVLRSCQDSSGCWWSEWELSGTSGEGIASLLTGVMIILSVFDQRIEHTRFYLDAIS
;
A
#
# COMPACT_ATOMS: atom_id res chain seq x y z
N MET A 1 -7.89 -2.45 14.43
CA MET A 1 -7.47 -2.32 13.01
C MET A 1 -7.74 -3.64 12.31
N LEU A 2 -8.19 -3.58 11.05
CA LEU A 2 -8.47 -4.78 10.27
C LEU A 2 -7.20 -5.65 10.11
N PRO A 3 -7.27 -6.98 10.35
CA PRO A 3 -6.07 -7.83 10.28
C PRO A 3 -5.29 -7.75 8.98
N ILE A 4 -5.97 -7.59 7.82
CA ILE A 4 -5.27 -7.48 6.54
C ILE A 4 -4.46 -6.18 6.43
N ILE A 5 -4.89 -5.11 7.10
CA ILE A 5 -4.14 -3.84 7.14
C ILE A 5 -2.85 -4.04 7.94
N GLU A 6 -2.92 -4.72 9.10
CA GLU A 6 -1.74 -5.03 9.90
C GLU A 6 -0.77 -5.94 9.13
N ARG A 7 -1.32 -6.95 8.46
CA ARG A 7 -0.51 -7.88 7.65
C ARG A 7 0.20 -7.17 6.52
N LEU A 8 -0.48 -6.23 5.84
CA LEU A 8 0.14 -5.43 4.77
C LEU A 8 1.27 -4.55 5.33
N ARG A 9 1.01 -3.86 6.44
CA ARG A 9 2.03 -3.04 7.11
C ARG A 9 3.27 -3.88 7.44
N ASP A 10 3.06 -5.03 8.06
CA ASP A 10 4.15 -5.91 8.48
C ASP A 10 4.91 -6.49 7.27
N ALA A 11 4.19 -6.80 6.19
CA ALA A 11 4.80 -7.27 4.96
C ALA A 11 5.70 -6.20 4.33
N ILE A 12 5.23 -4.95 4.27
CA ILE A 12 6.05 -3.83 3.77
C ILE A 12 7.30 -3.66 4.62
N ASN A 13 7.15 -3.71 5.95
CA ASN A 13 8.27 -3.54 6.88
C ASN A 13 9.24 -4.72 6.87
N SER A 14 8.85 -5.87 6.33
CA SER A 14 9.76 -7.01 6.13
C SER A 14 10.64 -6.85 4.90
N HIS A 15 10.35 -5.88 4.02
CA HIS A 15 11.05 -5.63 2.76
C HIS A 15 11.02 -6.84 1.81
N ASP A 16 9.96 -7.63 1.89
CA ASP A 16 9.75 -8.80 1.03
C ASP A 16 8.56 -8.52 0.11
N ALA A 17 8.84 -8.23 -1.16
CA ALA A 17 7.83 -7.87 -2.13
C ALA A 17 6.80 -9.00 -2.36
N ALA A 18 7.24 -10.26 -2.26
CA ALA A 18 6.34 -11.40 -2.41
C ALA A 18 5.31 -11.46 -1.27
N ARG A 19 5.72 -11.14 -0.04
CA ARG A 19 4.82 -11.06 1.11
C ARG A 19 3.83 -9.92 0.97
N VAL A 20 4.26 -8.78 0.41
CA VAL A 20 3.35 -7.66 0.13
C VAL A 20 2.33 -8.09 -0.90
N ALA A 21 2.77 -8.66 -2.02
CA ALA A 21 1.88 -9.09 -3.09
C ALA A 21 0.85 -10.13 -2.60
N ASP A 22 1.24 -11.01 -1.67
CA ASP A 22 0.34 -12.02 -1.12
C ASP A 22 -0.82 -11.44 -0.29
N CYS A 23 -0.75 -10.16 0.07
CA CYS A 23 -1.86 -9.46 0.73
C CYS A 23 -3.00 -9.11 -0.21
N PHE A 24 -2.82 -9.30 -1.52
CA PHE A 24 -3.76 -8.90 -2.56
C PHE A 24 -4.24 -10.10 -3.36
N THR A 25 -5.47 -10.01 -3.90
CA THR A 25 -5.96 -11.07 -4.80
C THR A 25 -5.24 -10.98 -6.14
N GLU A 26 -5.29 -12.07 -6.91
CA GLU A 26 -4.67 -12.10 -8.24
C GLU A 26 -5.24 -11.03 -9.17
N SER A 27 -6.53 -10.75 -9.06
CA SER A 27 -7.25 -9.76 -9.88
C SER A 27 -7.37 -8.40 -9.20
N TYR A 28 -6.55 -8.12 -8.19
CA TYR A 28 -6.59 -6.87 -7.43
C TYR A 28 -6.72 -5.64 -8.33
N GLN A 29 -7.61 -4.72 -7.96
CA GLN A 29 -7.80 -3.45 -8.64
C GLN A 29 -7.44 -2.29 -7.71
N CYS A 30 -6.55 -1.42 -8.19
CA CYS A 30 -6.14 -0.20 -7.49
C CYS A 30 -6.55 1.01 -8.31
N ASP A 31 -7.45 1.82 -7.75
CA ASP A 31 -7.85 3.09 -8.34
C ASP A 31 -7.10 4.22 -7.63
N MET A 32 -6.43 5.08 -8.40
CA MET A 32 -5.69 6.23 -7.89
C MET A 32 -6.28 7.52 -8.46
N PRO A 33 -7.31 8.10 -7.80
CA PRO A 33 -8.04 9.26 -8.36
C PRO A 33 -7.21 10.52 -8.55
N LEU A 34 -6.17 10.74 -7.72
CA LEU A 34 -5.29 11.91 -7.86
C LEU A 34 -4.34 11.77 -9.05
N HIS A 35 -4.02 10.56 -9.43
CA HIS A 35 -3.13 10.24 -10.53
C HIS A 35 -3.69 9.05 -11.32
N PRO A 36 -4.77 9.26 -12.11
CA PRO A 36 -5.49 8.16 -12.76
C PRO A 36 -4.61 7.26 -13.62
N SER A 37 -3.55 7.82 -14.21
CA SER A 37 -2.60 7.04 -15.02
C SER A 37 -1.79 6.03 -14.21
N ARG A 38 -1.78 6.16 -12.87
CA ARG A 38 -1.11 5.21 -11.97
C ARG A 38 -2.03 4.08 -11.51
N SER A 39 -3.33 4.15 -11.83
CA SER A 39 -4.27 3.08 -11.54
C SER A 39 -3.86 1.81 -12.29
N PHE A 40 -4.08 0.65 -11.67
CA PHE A 40 -3.67 -0.62 -12.26
C PHE A 40 -4.50 -1.78 -11.75
N THR A 41 -4.33 -2.93 -12.37
CA THR A 41 -4.92 -4.20 -11.95
C THR A 41 -3.83 -5.27 -11.88
N GLY A 42 -4.06 -6.25 -10.99
CA GLY A 42 -3.24 -7.45 -10.91
C GLY A 42 -2.21 -7.43 -9.79
N ARG A 43 -2.10 -8.58 -9.12
CA ARG A 43 -1.11 -8.80 -8.07
C ARG A 43 0.33 -8.68 -8.59
N ALA A 44 0.55 -9.08 -9.85
CA ALA A 44 1.88 -9.00 -10.45
C ALA A 44 2.41 -7.57 -10.47
N ARG A 45 1.53 -6.58 -10.66
CA ARG A 45 1.92 -5.18 -10.64
C ARG A 45 2.29 -4.71 -9.23
N VAL A 46 1.62 -5.22 -8.20
CA VAL A 46 2.00 -4.95 -6.81
C VAL A 46 3.42 -5.44 -6.55
N LEU A 47 3.73 -6.65 -7.00
CA LEU A 47 5.06 -7.25 -6.87
C LEU A 47 6.13 -6.36 -7.53
N GLU A 48 5.90 -5.95 -8.79
CA GLU A 48 6.81 -5.06 -9.50
C GLU A 48 7.01 -3.74 -8.76
N ASN A 49 5.92 -3.12 -8.32
CA ASN A 49 5.96 -1.82 -7.64
C ASN A 49 6.78 -1.89 -6.35
N TYR A 50 6.60 -2.94 -5.55
CA TYR A 50 7.33 -3.06 -4.29
C TYR A 50 8.77 -3.51 -4.48
N HIS A 51 9.09 -4.29 -5.50
CA HIS A 51 10.48 -4.52 -5.89
C HIS A 51 11.19 -3.20 -6.17
N ALA A 52 10.55 -2.30 -6.92
CA ALA A 52 11.11 -0.99 -7.24
C ALA A 52 11.24 -0.10 -6.00
N ILE A 53 10.23 -0.10 -5.12
CA ILE A 53 10.25 0.68 -3.88
C ILE A 53 11.39 0.22 -2.97
N PHE A 54 11.54 -1.09 -2.76
CA PHE A 54 12.57 -1.64 -1.89
C PHE A 54 13.99 -1.45 -2.47
N ALA A 55 14.11 -1.44 -3.80
CA ALA A 55 15.39 -1.13 -4.44
C ALA A 55 15.77 0.34 -4.25
N ARG A 56 14.79 1.25 -4.37
CA ARG A 56 15.02 2.69 -4.25
C ARG A 56 15.17 3.14 -2.79
N LEU A 57 14.36 2.57 -1.90
CA LEU A 57 14.33 2.92 -0.48
C LEU A 57 14.55 1.65 0.35
N PRO A 58 15.80 1.17 0.51
CA PRO A 58 16.07 -0.11 1.18
C PRO A 58 15.63 -0.16 2.64
N ASP A 59 15.49 1.01 3.27
CA ASP A 59 15.08 1.15 4.67
C ASP A 59 13.61 1.58 4.82
N VAL A 60 12.80 1.47 3.76
CA VAL A 60 11.42 1.95 3.79
C VAL A 60 10.65 1.37 4.98
N ARG A 61 9.89 2.24 5.63
CA ARG A 61 9.04 1.86 6.76
C ARG A 61 7.63 2.36 6.54
N ALA A 62 6.67 1.47 6.71
CA ALA A 62 5.25 1.78 6.65
C ALA A 62 4.70 1.95 8.05
N THR A 63 3.94 3.02 8.25
CA THR A 63 3.22 3.30 9.49
C THR A 63 1.77 3.54 9.17
N VAL A 64 0.87 2.89 9.89
CA VAL A 64 -0.57 3.16 9.82
C VAL A 64 -0.88 4.12 10.98
N LEU A 65 -1.23 5.35 10.63
CA LEU A 65 -1.52 6.39 11.64
C LEU A 65 -2.87 6.16 12.29
N ARG A 66 -3.85 5.74 11.51
CA ARG A 66 -5.20 5.45 12.00
C ARG A 66 -5.96 4.62 10.98
N SER A 67 -7.01 3.93 11.43
CA SER A 67 -7.92 3.21 10.57
C SER A 67 -9.33 3.22 11.17
N CYS A 68 -10.33 3.17 10.30
CA CYS A 68 -11.73 3.10 10.72
C CYS A 68 -12.55 2.44 9.62
N GLN A 69 -13.72 1.93 10.00
CA GLN A 69 -14.70 1.39 9.06
C GLN A 69 -15.84 2.40 8.91
N ASP A 70 -16.24 2.69 7.67
CA ASP A 70 -17.35 3.59 7.43
C ASP A 70 -18.70 2.84 7.47
N SER A 71 -19.80 3.59 7.32
CA SER A 71 -21.16 3.03 7.39
C SER A 71 -21.48 2.05 6.26
N SER A 72 -20.72 2.08 5.16
CA SER A 72 -20.89 1.14 4.04
C SER A 72 -20.06 -0.13 4.20
N GLY A 73 -19.23 -0.20 5.25
CA GLY A 73 -18.38 -1.35 5.51
C GLY A 73 -16.98 -1.25 4.92
N CYS A 74 -16.67 -0.15 4.24
CA CYS A 74 -15.32 0.06 3.70
C CYS A 74 -14.35 0.46 4.80
N TRP A 75 -13.13 -0.02 4.73
CA TRP A 75 -12.08 0.32 5.70
C TRP A 75 -11.19 1.41 5.15
N TRP A 76 -11.02 2.46 5.95
CA TRP A 76 -10.14 3.60 5.67
C TRP A 76 -8.90 3.47 6.53
N SER A 77 -7.73 3.65 5.93
CA SER A 77 -6.47 3.66 6.68
C SER A 77 -5.57 4.77 6.16
N GLU A 78 -4.97 5.50 7.08
CA GLU A 78 -4.03 6.58 6.79
C GLU A 78 -2.62 6.07 6.98
N TRP A 79 -1.77 6.24 5.97
CA TRP A 79 -0.44 5.66 5.89
C TRP A 79 0.64 6.70 5.71
N GLU A 80 1.81 6.40 6.25
CA GLU A 80 3.05 7.05 5.91
C GLU A 80 4.06 5.99 5.50
N LEU A 81 4.78 6.24 4.39
CA LEU A 81 5.94 5.45 4.01
C LEU A 81 7.14 6.38 4.01
N SER A 82 8.11 6.09 4.84
CA SER A 82 9.34 6.87 4.96
C SER A 82 10.53 6.01 4.59
N GLY A 83 11.56 6.62 4.03
CA GLY A 83 12.77 5.91 3.69
C GLY A 83 13.85 6.86 3.19
N THR A 84 15.03 6.29 2.98
CA THR A 84 16.20 7.02 2.51
C THR A 84 16.73 6.35 1.26
N SER A 85 16.91 7.13 0.18
CA SER A 85 17.48 6.61 -1.05
C SER A 85 18.94 6.22 -0.87
N GLY A 86 19.49 5.44 -1.81
CA GLY A 86 20.91 5.09 -1.82
C GLY A 86 21.84 6.30 -1.87
N GLU A 87 21.33 7.46 -2.25
CA GLU A 87 22.06 8.74 -2.27
C GLU A 87 21.91 9.54 -0.97
N GLY A 88 21.24 8.99 0.05
CA GLY A 88 21.01 9.64 1.33
C GLY A 88 19.88 10.66 1.35
N ILE A 89 19.00 10.64 0.34
CA ILE A 89 17.87 11.58 0.27
C ILE A 89 16.66 10.98 0.96
N ALA A 90 16.16 11.69 2.01
CA ALA A 90 14.97 11.27 2.72
C ALA A 90 13.71 11.48 1.87
N SER A 91 12.80 10.54 1.93
CA SER A 91 11.51 10.60 1.23
C SER A 91 10.39 10.25 2.20
N LEU A 92 9.27 10.94 2.05
CA LEU A 92 8.04 10.67 2.80
C LEU A 92 6.87 10.66 1.84
N LEU A 93 6.13 9.56 1.84
CA LEU A 93 4.85 9.43 1.13
C LEU A 93 3.76 9.37 2.18
N THR A 94 2.67 10.08 1.93
CA THR A 94 1.48 10.01 2.80
C THR A 94 0.26 9.68 1.96
N GLY A 95 -0.69 8.98 2.54
CA GLY A 95 -1.88 8.65 1.79
C GLY A 95 -2.96 7.98 2.61
N VAL A 96 -4.12 7.89 1.99
CA VAL A 96 -5.29 7.20 2.53
C VAL A 96 -5.65 6.08 1.58
N MET A 97 -5.73 4.87 2.10
CA MET A 97 -6.20 3.69 1.37
C MET A 97 -7.60 3.34 1.84
N ILE A 98 -8.54 3.28 0.91
CA ILE A 98 -9.89 2.81 1.16
C ILE A 98 -10.02 1.41 0.58
N ILE A 99 -10.23 0.41 1.45
CA ILE A 99 -10.46 -0.97 1.00
C ILE A 99 -11.95 -1.10 0.70
N LEU A 100 -12.27 -1.26 -0.59
CA LEU A 100 -13.64 -1.38 -1.07
C LEU A 100 -14.13 -2.82 -1.02
N SER A 101 -13.25 -3.79 -1.22
CA SER A 101 -13.60 -5.21 -1.09
C SER A 101 -12.40 -6.07 -0.69
N VAL A 102 -12.71 -7.13 0.06
CA VAL A 102 -11.76 -8.15 0.51
C VAL A 102 -12.33 -9.50 0.09
N PHE A 103 -11.49 -10.38 -0.40
CA PHE A 103 -11.87 -11.73 -0.76
C PHE A 103 -10.80 -12.71 -0.28
N ASP A 104 -11.22 -13.77 0.41
CA ASP A 104 -10.31 -14.81 0.92
C ASP A 104 -9.15 -14.23 1.72
N GLN A 105 -9.46 -13.27 2.62
CA GLN A 105 -8.49 -12.60 3.49
C GLN A 105 -7.41 -11.81 2.71
N ARG A 106 -7.70 -11.43 1.47
CA ARG A 106 -6.84 -10.60 0.64
C ARG A 106 -7.59 -9.38 0.13
N ILE A 107 -6.86 -8.31 -0.08
CA ILE A 107 -7.42 -7.07 -0.61
C ILE A 107 -7.73 -7.26 -2.09
N GLU A 108 -8.98 -7.00 -2.47
CA GLU A 108 -9.46 -7.19 -3.83
C GLU A 108 -9.57 -5.89 -4.62
N HIS A 109 -10.01 -4.82 -3.96
CA HIS A 109 -10.21 -3.54 -4.61
C HIS A 109 -9.93 -2.41 -3.62
N THR A 110 -9.14 -1.44 -4.04
CA THR A 110 -8.87 -0.24 -3.23
C THR A 110 -9.03 1.01 -4.06
N ARG A 111 -9.28 2.11 -3.33
CA ARG A 111 -9.08 3.47 -3.83
C ARG A 111 -7.97 4.08 -2.98
N PHE A 112 -6.91 4.53 -3.62
CA PHE A 112 -5.72 4.99 -2.91
C PHE A 112 -5.41 6.43 -3.28
N TYR A 113 -5.35 7.29 -2.26
CA TYR A 113 -4.93 8.69 -2.37
C TYR A 113 -3.54 8.79 -1.75
N LEU A 114 -2.52 8.79 -2.59
CA LEU A 114 -1.13 8.76 -2.15
C LEU A 114 -0.34 9.82 -2.89
N ASP A 115 0.45 10.60 -2.16
CA ASP A 115 1.37 11.55 -2.77
C ASP A 115 2.62 11.74 -1.91
N ALA A 116 3.66 12.33 -2.51
CA ALA A 116 4.90 12.63 -1.82
C ALA A 116 4.79 13.96 -1.09
N ILE A 117 5.33 13.98 0.12
CA ILE A 117 5.57 15.21 0.88
C ILE A 117 7.08 15.45 0.86
N SER A 118 7.51 16.50 0.26
CA SER A 118 8.96 16.73 0.24
C SER A 118 9.31 18.16 0.10
#